data_306df9e50d4ad9fb54d7f2df4d8c3886
#
_entry.id   306df9e50d4ad9fb54d7f2df4d8c3886
#
_cell.length_a   1.000
_cell.length_b   1.000
_cell.length_c   1.000
_cell.angle_alpha   90.00
_cell.angle_beta   90.00
_cell.angle_gamma   90.00
#
_symmetry.space_group_name_H-M   'P 1'
#
loop_
_entity.id
_entity.type
_entity.pdbx_description
1 polymer ?
#
loop_
_entity_poly.entity_id
_entity_poly.type
_entity_poly.pdbx_seq_one_letter_code
_entity_poly.pdbx_strand_id
1 'polypeptide(L)'
;MNFNNRQDLINDIREWASNDETSYRNWIRPTIIFSAGSDLSYFDCISEWQKTIPVIAARYFSCMGLPMSINQVELVLTDEDVEDLANGLYDDYEEEFEETRARYHPDRYPDDAERFGIGTGE
;
A
#
# COMPACT_ATOMS: atom_id res chain seq x y z
N MET A 1 12.93 20.73 5.03
CA MET A 1 11.98 20.22 4.03
C MET A 1 10.79 21.15 3.96
N ASN A 2 10.46 21.61 2.81
CA ASN A 2 9.42 22.63 2.65
C ASN A 2 8.42 22.18 1.60
N PHE A 3 7.23 21.79 2.06
CA PHE A 3 6.14 21.37 1.17
C PHE A 3 5.17 22.53 1.00
N ASN A 4 4.86 22.89 -0.23
CA ASN A 4 3.95 23.98 -0.54
C ASN A 4 2.50 23.66 -0.11
N ASN A 5 2.14 22.37 -0.07
CA ASN A 5 0.84 21.92 0.39
C ASN A 5 0.89 20.45 0.83
N ARG A 6 -0.20 19.98 1.42
CA ARG A 6 -0.31 18.60 1.92
C ARG A 6 -0.22 17.59 0.78
N GLN A 7 -0.75 17.93 -0.38
CA GLN A 7 -0.73 17.03 -1.53
C GLN A 7 0.68 16.75 -2.02
N ASP A 8 1.58 17.74 -1.95
CA ASP A 8 2.98 17.54 -2.33
C ASP A 8 3.66 16.54 -1.38
N LEU A 9 3.36 16.63 -0.08
CA LEU A 9 3.90 15.69 0.91
C LEU A 9 3.38 14.28 0.63
N ILE A 10 2.07 14.14 0.41
CA ILE A 10 1.46 12.84 0.12
C ILE A 10 2.05 12.22 -1.12
N ASN A 11 2.19 12.99 -2.19
CA ASN A 11 2.77 12.53 -3.45
C ASN A 11 4.24 12.09 -3.26
N ASP A 12 4.99 12.83 -2.46
CA ASP A 12 6.39 12.53 -2.20
C ASP A 12 6.55 11.22 -1.40
N ILE A 13 5.74 11.03 -0.36
CA ILE A 13 5.74 9.80 0.42
C ILE A 13 5.37 8.61 -0.47
N ARG A 14 4.34 8.76 -1.28
CA ARG A 14 3.85 7.72 -2.18
C ARG A 14 4.92 7.31 -3.21
N GLU A 15 5.57 8.28 -3.85
CA GLU A 15 6.65 8.03 -4.80
C GLU A 15 7.85 7.38 -4.12
N TRP A 16 8.25 7.90 -2.96
CA TRP A 16 9.37 7.35 -2.21
C TRP A 16 9.09 5.89 -1.81
N ALA A 17 7.89 5.61 -1.29
CA ALA A 17 7.53 4.26 -0.85
C ALA A 17 7.58 3.26 -2.00
N SER A 18 7.16 3.68 -3.19
CA SER A 18 7.18 2.82 -4.38
C SER A 18 8.60 2.46 -4.83
N ASN A 19 9.59 3.24 -4.41
CA ASN A 19 11.00 3.01 -4.77
C ASN A 19 11.84 2.47 -3.60
N ASP A 20 11.23 2.25 -2.43
CA ASP A 20 11.96 1.74 -1.26
C ASP A 20 11.73 0.24 -1.12
N GLU A 21 12.75 -0.54 -1.45
CA GLU A 21 12.67 -2.00 -1.39
C GLU A 21 12.33 -2.53 0.01
N THR A 22 12.84 -1.89 1.07
CA THR A 22 12.55 -2.30 2.43
C THR A 22 11.08 -2.12 2.78
N SER A 23 10.50 -0.99 2.39
CA SER A 23 9.06 -0.74 2.58
C SER A 23 8.23 -1.75 1.81
N TYR A 24 8.60 -2.05 0.58
CA TYR A 24 7.90 -3.03 -0.24
C TYR A 24 7.92 -4.41 0.42
N ARG A 25 9.11 -4.88 0.81
CA ARG A 25 9.28 -6.22 1.35
C ARG A 25 8.60 -6.41 2.70
N ASN A 26 8.68 -5.41 3.58
CA ASN A 26 8.25 -5.56 4.96
C ASN A 26 6.81 -5.13 5.21
N TRP A 27 6.26 -4.23 4.40
CA TRP A 27 4.92 -3.68 4.65
C TRP A 27 4.00 -3.70 3.44
N ILE A 28 4.48 -3.33 2.26
CA ILE A 28 3.63 -3.26 1.06
C ILE A 28 3.22 -4.65 0.60
N ARG A 29 4.20 -5.50 0.31
CA ARG A 29 3.92 -6.86 -0.16
C ARG A 29 3.11 -7.68 0.84
N PRO A 30 3.43 -7.67 2.16
CA PRO A 30 2.59 -8.38 3.13
C PRO A 30 1.15 -7.90 3.17
N THR A 31 0.90 -6.59 3.00
CA THR A 31 -0.45 -6.05 2.93
C THR A 31 -1.20 -6.58 1.70
N ILE A 32 -0.53 -6.64 0.55
CA ILE A 32 -1.11 -7.18 -0.67
C ILE A 32 -1.46 -8.66 -0.49
N ILE A 33 -0.52 -9.45 0.04
CA ILE A 33 -0.73 -10.88 0.25
C ILE A 33 -1.89 -11.14 1.20
N PHE A 34 -1.94 -10.44 2.31
CA PHE A 34 -3.02 -10.60 3.29
C PHE A 34 -4.36 -10.23 2.69
N SER A 35 -4.43 -9.06 2.03
CA SER A 35 -5.69 -8.55 1.46
C SER A 35 -6.21 -9.44 0.33
N ALA A 36 -5.32 -9.84 -0.56
CA ALA A 36 -5.68 -10.68 -1.70
C ALA A 36 -5.98 -12.12 -1.27
N GLY A 37 -5.17 -12.68 -0.37
CA GLY A 37 -5.37 -14.04 0.12
C GLY A 37 -6.65 -14.19 0.92
N SER A 38 -7.06 -13.14 1.63
CA SER A 38 -8.31 -13.10 2.39
C SER A 38 -9.50 -12.64 1.55
N ASP A 39 -9.26 -12.28 0.30
CA ASP A 39 -10.29 -11.80 -0.64
C ASP A 39 -11.09 -10.64 -0.05
N LEU A 40 -10.39 -9.65 0.51
CA LEU A 40 -11.02 -8.51 1.15
C LEU A 40 -11.73 -7.60 0.15
N SER A 41 -12.80 -6.95 0.59
CA SER A 41 -13.48 -5.91 -0.17
C SER A 41 -12.55 -4.70 -0.33
N TYR A 42 -12.91 -3.78 -1.23
CA TYR A 42 -12.16 -2.53 -1.42
C TYR A 42 -12.00 -1.77 -0.09
N PHE A 43 -13.08 -1.61 0.66
CA PHE A 43 -13.03 -0.88 1.94
C PHE A 43 -12.11 -1.53 2.95
N ASP A 44 -12.14 -2.86 3.01
CA ASP A 44 -11.27 -3.60 3.94
C ASP A 44 -9.81 -3.55 3.49
N CYS A 45 -9.55 -3.56 2.18
CA CYS A 45 -8.21 -3.35 1.64
C CYS A 45 -7.66 -1.97 2.04
N ILE A 46 -8.47 -0.92 1.87
CA ILE A 46 -8.06 0.43 2.25
C ILE A 46 -7.76 0.50 3.76
N SER A 47 -8.57 -0.15 4.59
CA SER A 47 -8.32 -0.22 6.03
C SER A 47 -6.97 -0.86 6.36
N GLU A 48 -6.62 -1.92 5.65
CA GLU A 48 -5.32 -2.57 5.84
C GLU A 48 -4.16 -1.65 5.40
N TRP A 49 -4.32 -0.93 4.28
CA TRP A 49 -3.33 0.05 3.85
C TRP A 49 -3.17 1.17 4.87
N GLN A 50 -4.27 1.65 5.47
CA GLN A 50 -4.23 2.70 6.48
C GLN A 50 -3.39 2.31 7.70
N LYS A 51 -3.43 1.04 8.09
CA LYS A 51 -2.60 0.54 9.20
C LYS A 51 -1.11 0.57 8.88
N THR A 52 -0.76 0.45 7.62
CA THR A 52 0.62 0.39 7.14
C THR A 52 1.23 1.78 6.94
N ILE A 53 0.41 2.78 6.63
CA ILE A 53 0.85 4.13 6.29
C ILE A 53 1.75 4.77 7.36
N PRO A 54 1.39 4.76 8.67
CA PRO A 54 2.24 5.42 9.67
C PRO A 54 3.65 4.85 9.73
N VAL A 55 3.81 3.55 9.54
CA VAL A 55 5.12 2.89 9.56
C VAL A 55 5.95 3.33 8.35
N ILE A 56 5.34 3.31 7.17
CA ILE A 56 6.00 3.74 5.92
C ILE A 56 6.38 5.21 6.01
N ALA A 57 5.48 6.05 6.51
CA ALA A 57 5.74 7.49 6.67
C ALA A 57 6.86 7.76 7.68
N ALA A 58 6.90 7.03 8.79
CA ALA A 58 7.97 7.17 9.77
C ALA A 58 9.33 6.86 9.13
N ARG A 59 9.38 5.83 8.31
CA ARG A 59 10.60 5.47 7.58
C ARG A 59 10.97 6.55 6.57
N TYR A 60 9.99 7.10 5.85
CA TYR A 60 10.21 8.21 4.92
C TYR A 60 10.84 9.41 5.63
N PHE A 61 10.24 9.85 6.74
CA PHE A 61 10.76 11.01 7.46
C PHE A 61 12.15 10.74 8.02
N SER A 62 12.41 9.54 8.50
CA SER A 62 13.74 9.16 8.98
C SER A 62 14.78 9.27 7.86
N CYS A 63 14.45 8.79 6.66
CA CYS A 63 15.34 8.89 5.50
C CYS A 63 15.57 10.34 5.04
N MET A 64 14.63 11.24 5.36
CA MET A 64 14.76 12.66 5.06
C MET A 64 15.46 13.44 6.17
N GLY A 65 16.01 12.76 7.18
CA GLY A 65 16.70 13.40 8.29
C GLY A 65 15.78 13.94 9.37
N LEU A 66 14.52 13.49 9.40
CA LEU A 66 13.53 13.90 10.38
C LEU A 66 12.98 12.67 11.11
N PRO A 67 13.79 12.00 11.94
CA PRO A 67 13.34 10.79 12.62
C PRO A 67 12.12 11.07 13.50
N MET A 68 11.08 10.26 13.31
CA MET A 68 9.82 10.39 14.04
C MET A 68 9.36 9.02 14.51
N SER A 69 8.77 9.01 15.73
CA SER A 69 8.02 7.83 16.17
C SER A 69 6.68 7.75 15.41
N ILE A 70 6.02 6.60 15.48
CA ILE A 70 4.71 6.43 14.86
C ILE A 70 3.71 7.43 15.43
N ASN A 71 3.76 7.69 16.75
CA ASN A 71 2.90 8.68 17.40
C ASN A 71 3.12 10.09 16.84
N GLN A 72 4.38 10.45 16.57
CA GLN A 72 4.71 11.74 15.99
C GLN A 72 4.21 11.85 14.55
N VAL A 73 4.30 10.78 13.78
CA VAL A 73 3.75 10.72 12.42
C VAL A 73 2.24 10.98 12.44
N GLU A 74 1.54 10.37 13.39
CA GLU A 74 0.09 10.56 13.54
C GLU A 74 -0.31 12.00 13.88
N LEU A 75 0.63 12.77 14.45
CA LEU A 75 0.41 14.21 14.68
C LEU A 75 0.66 15.05 13.43
N VAL A 76 1.48 14.56 12.51
CA VAL A 76 1.81 15.27 11.26
C VAL A 76 0.81 14.94 10.15
N LEU A 77 0.44 13.66 10.02
CA LEU A 77 -0.50 13.20 9.00
C LEU A 77 -1.90 13.11 9.60
N THR A 78 -2.84 13.81 8.99
CA THR A 78 -4.25 13.73 9.39
C THR A 78 -4.86 12.41 8.92
N ASP A 79 -6.05 12.08 9.42
CA ASP A 79 -6.79 10.90 8.96
C ASP A 79 -7.06 10.97 7.47
N GLU A 80 -7.35 12.16 6.94
CA GLU A 80 -7.55 12.39 5.52
C GLU A 80 -6.27 12.11 4.72
N ASP A 81 -5.11 12.55 5.23
CA ASP A 81 -3.82 12.28 4.58
C ASP A 81 -3.54 10.79 4.51
N VAL A 82 -3.81 10.07 5.61
CA VAL A 82 -3.61 8.62 5.68
C VAL A 82 -4.55 7.92 4.70
N GLU A 83 -5.80 8.33 4.61
CA GLU A 83 -6.76 7.79 3.67
C GLU A 83 -6.31 8.03 2.21
N ASP A 84 -5.85 9.24 1.90
CA ASP A 84 -5.36 9.59 0.57
C ASP A 84 -4.14 8.74 0.19
N LEU A 85 -3.22 8.53 1.13
CA LEU A 85 -2.05 7.66 0.90
C LEU A 85 -2.48 6.21 0.71
N ALA A 86 -3.43 5.72 1.49
CA ALA A 86 -3.94 4.37 1.37
C ALA A 86 -4.58 4.14 0.00
N ASN A 87 -5.42 5.06 -0.44
CA ASN A 87 -6.04 4.99 -1.77
C ASN A 87 -4.98 5.04 -2.87
N GLY A 88 -3.98 5.91 -2.71
CA GLY A 88 -2.88 6.02 -3.67
C GLY A 88 -2.06 4.75 -3.80
N LEU A 89 -1.71 4.13 -2.68
CA LEU A 89 -0.97 2.87 -2.69
C LEU A 89 -1.81 1.72 -3.24
N TYR A 90 -3.10 1.69 -2.92
CA TYR A 90 -4.00 0.71 -3.52
C TYR A 90 -3.97 0.82 -5.05
N ASP A 91 -4.08 2.05 -5.58
CA ASP A 91 -4.05 2.29 -7.02
C ASP A 91 -2.70 1.89 -7.63
N ASP A 92 -1.60 2.23 -6.96
CA ASP A 92 -0.26 1.92 -7.45
C ASP A 92 0.01 0.42 -7.54
N TYR A 93 -0.59 -0.37 -6.64
CA TYR A 93 -0.37 -1.81 -6.55
C TYR A 93 -1.62 -2.63 -6.90
N GLU A 94 -2.59 -2.02 -7.58
CA GLU A 94 -3.84 -2.68 -7.95
C GLU A 94 -3.60 -3.92 -8.82
N GLU A 95 -2.71 -3.80 -9.80
CA GLU A 95 -2.40 -4.94 -10.69
C GLU A 95 -1.76 -6.09 -9.91
N GLU A 96 -0.83 -5.79 -9.01
CA GLU A 96 -0.20 -6.81 -8.17
C GLU A 96 -1.22 -7.46 -7.23
N PHE A 97 -2.14 -6.66 -6.69
CA PHE A 97 -3.23 -7.16 -5.86
C PHE A 97 -4.12 -8.12 -6.66
N GLU A 98 -4.53 -7.73 -7.87
CA GLU A 98 -5.38 -8.56 -8.72
C GLU A 98 -4.70 -9.88 -9.09
N GLU A 99 -3.41 -9.82 -9.44
CA GLU A 99 -2.64 -11.02 -9.74
C GLU A 99 -2.57 -11.95 -8.53
N THR A 100 -2.25 -11.40 -7.37
CA THR A 100 -2.13 -12.19 -6.13
C THR A 100 -3.49 -12.80 -5.75
N ARG A 101 -4.57 -12.02 -5.87
CA ARG A 101 -5.92 -12.51 -5.60
C ARG A 101 -6.29 -13.67 -6.52
N ALA A 102 -5.97 -13.55 -7.80
CA ALA A 102 -6.24 -14.62 -8.76
C ALA A 102 -5.41 -15.87 -8.49
N ARG A 103 -4.18 -15.72 -7.98
CA ARG A 103 -3.35 -16.88 -7.60
C ARG A 103 -3.92 -17.64 -6.42
N TYR A 104 -4.48 -16.93 -5.43
CA TYR A 104 -5.10 -17.56 -4.26
C TYR A 104 -6.51 -18.08 -4.55
N HIS A 105 -7.23 -17.46 -5.48
CA HIS A 105 -8.62 -17.77 -5.78
C HIS A 105 -8.87 -17.86 -7.30
N PRO A 106 -8.17 -18.77 -8.01
CA PRO A 106 -8.26 -18.82 -9.48
C PRO A 106 -9.65 -19.17 -10.00
N ASP A 107 -10.40 -19.98 -9.25
CA ASP A 107 -11.75 -20.37 -9.63
C ASP A 107 -12.75 -19.21 -9.47
N ARG A 108 -12.46 -18.29 -8.56
CA ARG A 108 -13.30 -17.13 -8.30
C ARG A 108 -13.01 -15.98 -9.26
N TYR A 109 -11.77 -15.89 -9.73
CA TYR A 109 -11.31 -14.85 -10.64
C TYR A 109 -10.67 -15.47 -11.90
N PRO A 110 -11.47 -16.24 -12.69
CA PRO A 110 -10.89 -16.95 -13.83
C PRO A 110 -10.36 -16.03 -14.92
N ASP A 111 -10.98 -14.87 -15.13
CA ASP A 111 -10.54 -13.91 -16.14
C ASP A 111 -9.18 -13.32 -15.79
N ASP A 112 -8.98 -12.96 -14.50
CA ASP A 112 -7.69 -12.45 -14.03
C ASP A 112 -6.64 -13.55 -14.02
N ALA A 113 -7.03 -14.78 -13.67
CA ALA A 113 -6.11 -15.91 -13.71
C ALA A 113 -5.59 -16.14 -15.13
N GLU A 114 -6.47 -16.07 -16.13
CA GLU A 114 -6.08 -16.17 -17.54
C GLU A 114 -5.18 -15.02 -17.95
N ARG A 115 -5.56 -13.77 -17.55
CA ARG A 115 -4.80 -12.56 -17.87
C ARG A 115 -3.36 -12.63 -17.39
N PHE A 116 -3.12 -13.17 -16.19
CA PHE A 116 -1.79 -13.26 -15.59
C PHE A 116 -1.10 -14.59 -15.84
N GLY A 117 -1.67 -15.47 -16.65
CA GLY A 117 -1.06 -16.76 -16.98
C GLY A 117 -1.03 -17.73 -15.81
N ILE A 118 -2.00 -17.64 -14.90
CA ILE A 118 -2.11 -18.52 -13.75
C ILE A 118 -2.83 -19.79 -14.13
N GLY A 119 -2.24 -20.95 -13.81
CA GLY A 119 -2.87 -22.23 -14.05
C GLY A 119 -4.10 -22.44 -13.19
N THR A 120 -5.22 -22.87 -13.81
CA THR A 120 -6.49 -23.09 -13.13
C THR A 120 -6.88 -24.55 -13.12
N GLY A 121 -6.25 -25.33 -12.29
CA GLY A 121 -6.70 -26.70 -12.04
C GLY A 121 -6.42 -27.73 -13.10
N GLU A 122 -5.40 -27.53 -13.89
CA GLU A 122 -4.91 -28.59 -14.79
C GLU A 122 -3.76 -29.33 -14.19
#